data_e850bac8276f52eb4168547ecf0f8b55
#
_entry.id   e850bac8276f52eb4168547ecf0f8b55
#
_cell.length_a   1.000
_cell.length_b   1.000
_cell.length_c   1.000
_cell.angle_alpha   90.00
_cell.angle_beta   90.00
_cell.angle_gamma   90.00
#
_symmetry.space_group_name_H-M   'P 1'
#
loop_
_entity.id
_entity.type
_entity.pdbx_description
1 polymer ?
#
loop_
_entity_poly.entity_id
_entity_poly.type
_entity_poly.pdbx_seq_one_letter_code
_entity_poly.pdbx_strand_id
1 'polypeptide(L)'
;MSTSEKITIAGAGPVGTLLAVMLARQGHPVKLLESRPDSRSHNIYQGKSINIALSDRGWLALKSVGIEAEVKQHAIAMQKRVMHAIDGTITEQAYGKEGQAIWSVSRSGINEQLLELAEQEPLIDIKFEQRLIDVDFSNASASFSHEHKIKKVSADILFGADGAYSKVRRLAQETPRFSYSQSYMPQSYIELHIPANKDGSFKMAQDALHIWPRKTFMLIALPNPDGSFTCTLFLDYQGEVSFSSLTTRADVTQFFEENFADAMTLLENPVDEFLNKTANPLFLLKVDPWVINEKVALIGDAAHAMVPFYGQGMNCGFEDCRVLDELITIHQQDWSKIFPAYQTARKINADAITELAQRNFVEMSELSGKPSFLLQKKIEAEFHQRHPTLWTPLYSMVTFSPLLPYSQALAIGDIQQEIMQNIMQIPDIKNCWQETFVYEKLQQLAQAAFGSDKNLTNKTNLGGAT
;
A
#
# COMPACT_ATOMS: atom_id res chain seq x y z
N MET A 1 -2.90 27.52 30.33
CA MET A 1 -2.31 26.31 29.73
C MET A 1 -3.48 25.53 29.16
N SER A 2 -3.57 25.43 27.84
CA SER A 2 -4.58 24.55 27.21
C SER A 2 -4.25 23.12 27.65
N THR A 3 -5.22 22.41 28.23
CA THR A 3 -5.08 20.99 28.51
C THR A 3 -5.10 20.26 27.16
N SER A 4 -4.05 19.51 26.84
CA SER A 4 -4.00 18.73 25.61
C SER A 4 -5.14 17.69 25.61
N GLU A 5 -5.77 17.49 24.45
CA GLU A 5 -6.88 16.55 24.27
C GLU A 5 -6.42 15.12 24.55
N LYS A 6 -7.30 14.37 25.25
CA LYS A 6 -7.12 12.92 25.46
C LYS A 6 -7.60 12.19 24.22
N ILE A 7 -6.71 11.42 23.62
CA ILE A 7 -7.00 10.70 22.39
C ILE A 7 -7.11 9.20 22.64
N THR A 8 -8.11 8.56 22.04
CA THR A 8 -8.23 7.11 22.01
C THR A 8 -8.09 6.62 20.57
N ILE A 9 -7.25 5.61 20.36
CA ILE A 9 -7.06 4.94 19.06
C ILE A 9 -7.53 3.50 19.19
N ALA A 10 -8.49 3.11 18.37
CA ALA A 10 -8.94 1.73 18.23
C ALA A 10 -8.14 1.04 17.11
N GLY A 11 -7.28 0.09 17.48
CA GLY A 11 -6.39 -0.67 16.61
C GLY A 11 -4.93 -0.28 16.75
N ALA A 12 -4.08 -1.25 17.18
CA ALA A 12 -2.62 -1.12 17.28
C ALA A 12 -1.89 -1.86 16.14
N GLY A 13 -2.45 -1.77 14.93
CA GLY A 13 -1.72 -2.11 13.71
C GLY A 13 -0.69 -1.03 13.35
N PRO A 14 0.13 -1.21 12.29
CA PRO A 14 1.22 -0.27 11.97
C PRO A 14 0.78 1.20 11.89
N VAL A 15 -0.38 1.48 11.28
CA VAL A 15 -0.91 2.85 11.14
C VAL A 15 -1.35 3.43 12.49
N GLY A 16 -2.11 2.66 13.28
CA GLY A 16 -2.59 3.13 14.59
C GLY A 16 -1.47 3.33 15.60
N THR A 17 -0.44 2.48 15.56
CA THR A 17 0.73 2.61 16.45
C THR A 17 1.62 3.79 16.03
N LEU A 18 1.85 3.99 14.72
CA LEU A 18 2.57 5.16 14.22
C LEU A 18 1.86 6.46 14.60
N LEU A 19 0.53 6.51 14.42
CA LEU A 19 -0.29 7.65 14.83
C LEU A 19 -0.16 7.92 16.33
N ALA A 20 -0.20 6.88 17.16
CA ALA A 20 -0.06 7.02 18.61
C ALA A 20 1.26 7.71 19.00
N VAL A 21 2.38 7.29 18.39
CA VAL A 21 3.70 7.89 18.62
C VAL A 21 3.72 9.36 18.20
N MET A 22 3.21 9.69 17.01
CA MET A 22 3.18 11.07 16.54
C MET A 22 2.35 11.97 17.46
N LEU A 23 1.14 11.55 17.84
CA LEU A 23 0.26 12.29 18.74
C LEU A 23 0.86 12.48 20.15
N ALA A 24 1.51 11.46 20.70
CA ALA A 24 2.19 11.56 21.98
C ALA A 24 3.31 12.59 21.95
N ARG A 25 4.09 12.63 20.87
CA ARG A 25 5.16 13.64 20.67
C ARG A 25 4.63 15.06 20.47
N GLN A 26 3.40 15.21 19.99
CA GLN A 26 2.66 16.49 19.99
C GLN A 26 2.10 16.88 21.36
N GLY A 27 2.28 16.00 22.39
CA GLY A 27 1.88 16.26 23.78
C GLY A 27 0.50 15.74 24.16
N HIS A 28 -0.16 14.95 23.31
CA HIS A 28 -1.47 14.37 23.61
C HIS A 28 -1.34 13.06 24.41
N PRO A 29 -2.08 12.88 25.52
CA PRO A 29 -2.23 11.58 26.17
C PRO A 29 -3.02 10.61 25.27
N VAL A 30 -2.43 9.46 24.91
CA VAL A 30 -2.99 8.49 23.98
C VAL A 30 -3.32 7.18 24.67
N LYS A 31 -4.54 6.67 24.47
CA LYS A 31 -4.89 5.26 24.74
C LYS A 31 -4.93 4.49 23.44
N LEU A 32 -4.03 3.53 23.28
CA LEU A 32 -3.96 2.65 22.13
C LEU A 32 -4.55 1.29 22.50
N LEU A 33 -5.69 0.92 21.90
CA LEU A 33 -6.47 -0.26 22.27
C LEU A 33 -6.54 -1.25 21.10
N GLU A 34 -6.02 -2.46 21.31
CA GLU A 34 -5.93 -3.53 20.30
C GLU A 34 -6.83 -4.71 20.71
N SER A 35 -7.55 -5.26 19.74
CA SER A 35 -8.49 -6.37 19.96
C SER A 35 -7.79 -7.73 20.10
N ARG A 36 -6.59 -7.88 19.54
CA ARG A 36 -5.79 -9.10 19.56
C ARG A 36 -4.83 -9.10 20.76
N PRO A 37 -4.31 -10.27 21.17
CA PRO A 37 -3.22 -10.33 22.10
C PRO A 37 -1.95 -9.67 21.53
N ASP A 38 -0.99 -9.35 22.38
CA ASP A 38 0.31 -8.82 21.96
C ASP A 38 1.05 -9.87 21.12
N SER A 39 1.33 -9.54 19.87
CA SER A 39 2.02 -10.45 18.94
C SER A 39 3.43 -10.81 19.39
N ARG A 40 4.07 -9.97 20.20
CA ARG A 40 5.44 -10.17 20.71
C ARG A 40 5.50 -11.18 21.87
N SER A 41 4.42 -11.28 22.65
CA SER A 41 4.37 -12.13 23.86
C SER A 41 4.10 -13.60 23.58
N HIS A 42 3.60 -13.94 22.39
CA HIS A 42 3.27 -15.31 22.02
C HIS A 42 3.85 -15.56 20.63
N ASN A 43 4.52 -16.68 20.44
CA ASN A 43 4.86 -17.25 19.12
C ASN A 43 3.61 -17.57 18.27
N ILE A 44 2.52 -16.80 18.44
CA ILE A 44 1.21 -17.03 17.83
C ILE A 44 1.25 -16.80 16.32
N TYR A 45 2.20 -16.01 15.82
CA TYR A 45 2.42 -15.78 14.40
C TYR A 45 3.72 -16.40 13.89
N GLN A 46 3.92 -17.71 14.14
CA GLN A 46 4.78 -18.52 13.27
C GLN A 46 4.11 -18.80 11.91
N GLY A 47 2.97 -18.18 11.62
CA GLY A 47 2.43 -18.05 10.28
C GLY A 47 3.24 -17.00 9.53
N LYS A 48 3.77 -17.38 8.39
CA LYS A 48 4.54 -16.58 7.43
C LYS A 48 3.97 -15.17 7.35
N SER A 49 4.75 -14.17 7.77
CA SER A 49 4.33 -12.76 7.77
C SER A 49 4.18 -12.30 6.33
N ILE A 50 3.05 -11.63 6.03
CA ILE A 50 2.86 -10.97 4.73
C ILE A 50 3.93 -9.92 4.56
N ASN A 51 4.75 -10.04 3.52
CA ASN A 51 5.66 -8.99 3.13
C ASN A 51 4.91 -7.93 2.33
N ILE A 52 5.29 -6.72 2.59
CA ILE A 52 4.75 -5.53 1.93
C ILE A 52 5.88 -4.74 1.28
N ALA A 53 5.54 -3.99 0.24
CA ALA A 53 6.47 -3.09 -0.41
C ALA A 53 6.44 -1.71 0.28
N LEU A 54 7.53 -1.33 0.93
CA LEU A 54 7.70 0.01 1.48
C LEU A 54 8.33 0.92 0.42
N SER A 55 7.72 2.08 0.19
CA SER A 55 8.15 3.11 -0.74
C SER A 55 8.70 4.33 0.00
N ASP A 56 9.22 5.32 -0.72
CA ASP A 56 9.73 6.57 -0.12
C ASP A 56 8.69 7.29 0.75
N ARG A 57 7.38 7.11 0.47
CA ARG A 57 6.28 7.66 1.30
C ARG A 57 6.27 7.04 2.69
N GLY A 58 6.38 5.73 2.76
CA GLY A 58 6.45 5.02 4.03
C GLY A 58 7.74 5.32 4.78
N TRP A 59 8.87 5.37 4.08
CA TRP A 59 10.15 5.76 4.68
C TRP A 59 10.12 7.17 5.28
N LEU A 60 9.49 8.12 4.60
CA LEU A 60 9.36 9.49 5.10
C LEU A 60 8.60 9.54 6.44
N ALA A 61 7.53 8.75 6.57
CA ALA A 61 6.78 8.66 7.82
C ALA A 61 7.57 7.96 8.94
N LEU A 62 8.27 6.84 8.66
CA LEU A 62 9.12 6.17 9.64
C LEU A 62 10.30 7.02 10.08
N LYS A 63 10.87 7.81 9.16
CA LYS A 63 11.94 8.77 9.46
C LYS A 63 11.47 9.85 10.42
N SER A 64 10.24 10.35 10.31
CA SER A 64 9.72 11.40 11.21
C SER A 64 9.61 10.95 12.65
N VAL A 65 9.48 9.63 12.90
CA VAL A 65 9.50 9.04 14.25
C VAL A 65 10.83 8.39 14.62
N GLY A 66 11.84 8.45 13.74
CA GLY A 66 13.22 8.08 14.03
C GLY A 66 13.56 6.59 14.00
N ILE A 67 12.71 5.73 13.39
CA ILE A 67 12.95 4.27 13.29
C ILE A 67 13.35 3.79 11.89
N GLU A 68 13.68 4.71 10.98
CA GLU A 68 14.07 4.35 9.61
C GLU A 68 15.26 3.40 9.57
N ALA A 69 16.28 3.64 10.41
CA ALA A 69 17.50 2.86 10.42
C ALA A 69 17.28 1.44 10.93
N GLU A 70 16.46 1.28 11.96
CA GLU A 70 16.10 0.00 12.56
C GLU A 70 15.30 -0.86 11.58
N VAL A 71 14.28 -0.28 10.93
CA VAL A 71 13.47 -0.97 9.92
C VAL A 71 14.33 -1.39 8.72
N LYS A 72 15.27 -0.54 8.27
CA LYS A 72 16.18 -0.84 7.14
C LYS A 72 17.06 -2.06 7.37
N GLN A 73 17.44 -2.36 8.62
CA GLN A 73 18.25 -3.54 8.93
C GLN A 73 17.55 -4.87 8.60
N HIS A 74 16.21 -4.85 8.55
CA HIS A 74 15.36 -6.02 8.27
C HIS A 74 14.59 -5.89 6.96
N ALA A 75 14.97 -4.95 6.10
CA ALA A 75 14.34 -4.68 4.81
C ALA A 75 15.26 -5.09 3.66
N ILE A 76 14.69 -5.58 2.57
CA ILE A 76 15.44 -5.93 1.36
C ILE A 76 15.07 -4.98 0.23
N ALA A 77 16.08 -4.30 -0.33
CA ALA A 77 15.90 -3.40 -1.46
C ALA A 77 15.64 -4.20 -2.75
N MET A 78 14.51 -3.98 -3.37
CA MET A 78 14.16 -4.50 -4.69
C MET A 78 14.29 -3.37 -5.71
N GLN A 79 15.32 -3.44 -6.55
CA GLN A 79 15.64 -2.40 -7.54
C GLN A 79 14.90 -2.62 -8.86
N LYS A 80 14.39 -3.85 -9.08
CA LYS A 80 13.79 -4.27 -10.35
C LYS A 80 12.63 -5.25 -10.15
N ARG A 81 11.83 -5.38 -11.19
CA ARG A 81 10.91 -6.49 -11.41
C ARG A 81 11.59 -7.54 -12.28
N VAL A 82 11.41 -8.81 -11.95
CA VAL A 82 11.81 -9.94 -12.77
C VAL A 82 10.54 -10.65 -13.22
N MET A 83 10.29 -10.62 -14.54
CA MET A 83 9.11 -11.21 -15.14
C MET A 83 9.44 -12.61 -15.64
N HIS A 84 8.64 -13.60 -15.23
CA HIS A 84 8.77 -15.00 -15.64
C HIS A 84 7.65 -15.36 -16.63
N ALA A 85 7.98 -15.39 -17.92
CA ALA A 85 7.04 -15.78 -18.95
C ALA A 85 6.72 -17.28 -18.89
N ILE A 86 5.59 -17.69 -19.49
CA ILE A 86 5.14 -19.08 -19.49
C ILE A 86 6.08 -20.02 -20.23
N ASP A 87 6.82 -19.50 -21.22
CA ASP A 87 7.82 -20.23 -22.01
C ASP A 87 9.19 -20.32 -21.31
N GLY A 88 9.30 -19.83 -20.05
CA GLY A 88 10.54 -19.78 -19.29
C GLY A 88 11.44 -18.57 -19.59
N THR A 89 11.05 -17.70 -20.49
CA THR A 89 11.80 -16.45 -20.76
C THR A 89 11.75 -15.54 -19.53
N ILE A 90 12.90 -15.02 -19.13
CA ILE A 90 13.03 -14.07 -18.02
C ILE A 90 13.39 -12.69 -18.59
N THR A 91 12.65 -11.67 -18.14
CA THR A 91 12.92 -10.27 -18.47
C THR A 91 13.00 -9.43 -17.22
N GLU A 92 13.87 -8.42 -17.22
CA GLU A 92 14.07 -7.52 -16.10
C GLU A 92 13.61 -6.11 -16.44
N GLN A 93 13.02 -5.42 -15.48
CA GLN A 93 12.61 -4.03 -15.59
C GLN A 93 12.97 -3.27 -14.31
N ALA A 94 13.85 -2.27 -14.42
CA ALA A 94 14.17 -1.40 -13.29
C ALA A 94 12.92 -0.61 -12.83
N TYR A 95 12.82 -0.36 -11.53
CA TYR A 95 11.72 0.44 -10.96
C TYR A 95 11.89 1.93 -11.23
N GLY A 96 13.12 2.42 -11.25
CA GLY A 96 13.42 3.83 -11.40
C GLY A 96 14.88 4.06 -11.78
N LYS A 97 15.44 5.17 -11.34
CA LYS A 97 16.86 5.50 -11.54
C LYS A 97 17.76 4.61 -10.68
N GLU A 98 19.04 4.56 -11.01
CA GLU A 98 20.05 3.91 -10.17
C GLU A 98 19.93 4.40 -8.70
N GLY A 99 19.94 3.45 -7.77
CA GLY A 99 19.77 3.69 -6.34
C GLY A 99 18.32 3.79 -5.85
N GLN A 100 17.31 3.82 -6.73
CA GLN A 100 15.90 3.76 -6.34
C GLN A 100 15.44 2.30 -6.21
N ALA A 101 14.74 2.00 -5.11
CA ALA A 101 14.21 0.68 -4.83
C ALA A 101 12.89 0.77 -4.05
N ILE A 102 12.01 -0.19 -4.23
CA ILE A 102 10.99 -0.51 -3.24
C ILE A 102 11.57 -1.55 -2.28
N TRP A 103 11.07 -1.58 -1.06
CA TRP A 103 11.69 -2.41 -0.03
C TRP A 103 10.74 -3.48 0.45
N SER A 104 11.15 -4.74 0.34
CA SER A 104 10.42 -5.84 0.97
C SER A 104 10.62 -5.78 2.47
N VAL A 105 9.53 -5.68 3.22
CA VAL A 105 9.54 -5.59 4.68
C VAL A 105 8.46 -6.48 5.29
N SER A 106 8.76 -7.07 6.44
CA SER A 106 7.76 -7.80 7.22
C SER A 106 6.76 -6.83 7.84
N ARG A 107 5.47 -7.02 7.56
CA ARG A 107 4.39 -6.21 8.16
C ARG A 107 4.36 -6.36 9.68
N SER A 108 4.54 -7.57 10.21
CA SER A 108 4.61 -7.81 11.64
C SER A 108 5.86 -7.17 12.24
N GLY A 109 7.03 -7.31 11.59
CA GLY A 109 8.28 -6.72 12.07
C GLY A 109 8.23 -5.21 12.22
N ILE A 110 7.65 -4.49 11.22
CA ILE A 110 7.43 -3.04 11.37
C ILE A 110 6.50 -2.74 12.56
N ASN A 111 5.41 -3.50 12.71
CA ASN A 111 4.48 -3.26 13.80
C ASN A 111 5.11 -3.50 15.18
N GLU A 112 5.94 -4.52 15.32
CA GLU A 112 6.67 -4.83 16.54
C GLU A 112 7.61 -3.68 16.91
N GLN A 113 8.40 -3.17 15.97
CA GLN A 113 9.28 -2.02 16.19
C GLN A 113 8.52 -0.74 16.55
N LEU A 114 7.36 -0.50 15.91
CA LEU A 114 6.49 0.63 16.26
C LEU A 114 5.88 0.48 17.65
N LEU A 115 5.49 -0.74 18.06
CA LEU A 115 4.99 -1.01 19.41
C LEU A 115 6.07 -0.81 20.46
N GLU A 116 7.31 -1.26 20.22
CA GLU A 116 8.45 -1.02 21.10
C GLU A 116 8.74 0.47 21.26
N LEU A 117 8.66 1.25 20.18
CA LEU A 117 8.79 2.69 20.22
C LEU A 117 7.63 3.34 21.02
N ALA A 118 6.40 2.88 20.80
CA ALA A 118 5.22 3.42 21.48
C ALA A 118 5.26 3.16 23.01
N GLU A 119 5.82 2.04 23.46
CA GLU A 119 6.00 1.74 24.88
C GLU A 119 7.04 2.65 25.58
N GLN A 120 7.96 3.24 24.81
CA GLN A 120 8.93 4.19 25.33
C GLN A 120 8.34 5.61 25.49
N GLU A 121 7.18 5.89 24.87
CA GLU A 121 6.53 7.19 24.94
C GLU A 121 5.67 7.30 26.22
N PRO A 122 5.98 8.20 27.15
CA PRO A 122 5.32 8.26 28.47
C PRO A 122 3.85 8.64 28.42
N LEU A 123 3.39 9.20 27.31
CA LEU A 123 2.00 9.61 27.10
C LEU A 123 1.14 8.53 26.44
N ILE A 124 1.69 7.34 26.13
CA ILE A 124 0.94 6.25 25.51
C ILE A 124 0.60 5.16 26.53
N ASP A 125 -0.70 4.82 26.66
CA ASP A 125 -1.22 3.68 27.42
C ASP A 125 -1.70 2.62 26.42
N ILE A 126 -0.90 1.55 26.18
CA ILE A 126 -1.24 0.46 25.26
C ILE A 126 -1.96 -0.66 26.03
N LYS A 127 -3.09 -1.13 25.48
CA LYS A 127 -3.81 -2.29 26.01
C LYS A 127 -4.23 -3.22 24.90
N PHE A 128 -3.85 -4.48 25.05
CA PHE A 128 -4.25 -5.58 24.18
C PHE A 128 -5.54 -6.26 24.65
N GLU A 129 -6.10 -7.11 23.81
CA GLU A 129 -7.33 -7.87 24.06
C GLU A 129 -8.54 -6.98 24.38
N GLN A 130 -8.53 -5.73 23.88
CA GLN A 130 -9.60 -4.75 24.04
C GLN A 130 -10.43 -4.70 22.74
N ARG A 131 -11.48 -5.51 22.66
CA ARG A 131 -12.35 -5.55 21.48
C ARG A 131 -13.35 -4.42 21.50
N LEU A 132 -13.34 -3.55 20.50
CA LEU A 132 -14.32 -2.49 20.33
C LEU A 132 -15.73 -3.08 20.11
N ILE A 133 -16.69 -2.62 20.91
CA ILE A 133 -18.09 -3.03 20.85
C ILE A 133 -18.96 -1.93 20.25
N ASP A 134 -18.82 -0.70 20.76
CA ASP A 134 -19.69 0.43 20.43
C ASP A 134 -18.93 1.76 20.47
N VAL A 135 -19.44 2.77 19.75
CA VAL A 135 -18.90 4.14 19.69
C VAL A 135 -20.04 5.14 19.79
N ASP A 136 -19.92 6.06 20.72
CA ASP A 136 -20.74 7.27 20.80
C ASP A 136 -19.99 8.39 20.05
N PHE A 137 -20.41 8.64 18.82
CA PHE A 137 -19.79 9.63 17.94
C PHE A 137 -19.99 11.08 18.41
N SER A 138 -20.96 11.34 19.28
CA SER A 138 -21.24 12.70 19.81
C SER A 138 -20.22 13.09 20.88
N ASN A 139 -19.71 12.12 21.62
CA ASN A 139 -18.89 12.35 22.81
C ASN A 139 -17.47 11.73 22.69
N ALA A 140 -17.08 11.19 21.53
CA ALA A 140 -15.83 10.44 21.32
C ALA A 140 -15.60 9.37 22.39
N SER A 141 -16.68 8.71 22.86
CA SER A 141 -16.57 7.63 23.84
C SER A 141 -16.83 6.28 23.19
N ALA A 142 -16.08 5.27 23.59
CA ALA A 142 -16.21 3.93 23.05
C ALA A 142 -16.27 2.87 24.14
N SER A 143 -16.97 1.79 23.86
CA SER A 143 -17.09 0.63 24.74
C SER A 143 -16.22 -0.49 24.24
N PHE A 144 -15.38 -1.03 25.10
CA PHE A 144 -14.48 -2.14 24.79
C PHE A 144 -14.78 -3.33 25.70
N SER A 145 -14.69 -4.53 25.15
CA SER A 145 -14.81 -5.80 25.88
C SER A 145 -13.43 -6.40 26.12
N HIS A 146 -13.16 -6.79 27.35
CA HIS A 146 -12.00 -7.57 27.76
C HIS A 146 -12.47 -8.61 28.78
N GLU A 147 -12.16 -9.89 28.60
CA GLU A 147 -12.59 -11.00 29.47
C GLU A 147 -14.09 -10.95 29.82
N HIS A 148 -14.94 -10.74 28.82
CA HIS A 148 -16.40 -10.59 28.96
C HIS A 148 -16.88 -9.37 29.78
N LYS A 149 -15.99 -8.50 30.23
CA LYS A 149 -16.34 -7.24 30.90
C LYS A 149 -16.32 -6.10 29.89
N ILE A 150 -17.35 -5.27 29.93
CA ILE A 150 -17.43 -4.07 29.08
C ILE A 150 -16.97 -2.87 29.89
N LYS A 151 -16.03 -2.12 29.31
CA LYS A 151 -15.53 -0.87 29.86
C LYS A 151 -15.75 0.26 28.88
N LYS A 152 -16.38 1.35 29.34
CA LYS A 152 -16.49 2.59 28.57
C LYS A 152 -15.21 3.42 28.75
N VAL A 153 -14.65 3.87 27.64
CA VAL A 153 -13.49 4.77 27.57
C VAL A 153 -13.96 6.08 26.95
N SER A 154 -13.74 7.18 27.66
CA SER A 154 -14.04 8.53 27.15
C SER A 154 -12.76 9.19 26.71
N ALA A 155 -12.84 9.91 25.60
CA ALA A 155 -11.77 10.73 25.03
C ALA A 155 -12.36 12.06 24.51
N ASP A 156 -11.50 12.99 24.19
CA ASP A 156 -11.90 14.21 23.47
C ASP A 156 -11.97 13.91 21.97
N ILE A 157 -11.06 13.01 21.51
CA ILE A 157 -10.95 12.57 20.11
C ILE A 157 -10.76 11.05 20.06
N LEU A 158 -11.39 10.40 19.08
CA LEU A 158 -11.24 8.98 18.80
C LEU A 158 -10.83 8.73 17.35
N PHE A 159 -9.80 7.90 17.15
CA PHE A 159 -9.41 7.40 15.83
C PHE A 159 -9.79 5.94 15.66
N GLY A 160 -10.46 5.63 14.55
CA GLY A 160 -10.65 4.28 14.04
C GLY A 160 -9.48 3.89 13.12
N ALA A 161 -8.51 3.15 13.68
CA ALA A 161 -7.36 2.57 12.97
C ALA A 161 -7.45 1.03 12.96
N ASP A 162 -8.67 0.49 13.03
CA ASP A 162 -9.01 -0.92 13.22
C ASP A 162 -9.10 -1.73 11.91
N GLY A 163 -8.46 -1.21 10.84
CA GLY A 163 -8.14 -1.93 9.62
C GLY A 163 -9.33 -2.12 8.66
N ALA A 164 -9.10 -2.95 7.65
CA ALA A 164 -10.03 -3.14 6.53
C ALA A 164 -11.44 -3.61 6.94
N TYR A 165 -11.57 -4.33 8.05
CA TYR A 165 -12.85 -4.78 8.63
C TYR A 165 -13.31 -3.90 9.81
N SER A 166 -13.00 -2.62 9.78
CA SER A 166 -13.24 -1.65 10.84
C SER A 166 -14.63 -1.72 11.46
N LYS A 167 -14.65 -1.87 12.79
CA LYS A 167 -15.87 -1.78 13.58
C LYS A 167 -16.31 -0.33 13.75
N VAL A 168 -15.37 0.62 13.87
CA VAL A 168 -15.68 2.06 13.93
C VAL A 168 -16.43 2.48 12.68
N ARG A 169 -15.91 2.15 11.48
CA ARG A 169 -16.59 2.43 10.21
C ARG A 169 -17.97 1.78 10.14
N ARG A 170 -18.12 0.52 10.58
CA ARG A 170 -19.38 -0.18 10.55
C ARG A 170 -20.45 0.52 11.40
N LEU A 171 -20.08 1.01 12.58
CA LEU A 171 -20.98 1.78 13.44
C LEU A 171 -21.28 3.17 12.86
N ALA A 172 -20.30 3.80 12.20
CA ALA A 172 -20.48 5.09 11.56
C ALA A 172 -21.54 5.08 10.43
N GLN A 173 -21.81 3.91 9.82
CA GLN A 173 -22.87 3.77 8.81
C GLN A 173 -24.28 4.09 9.34
N GLU A 174 -24.47 4.08 10.65
CA GLU A 174 -25.73 4.48 11.29
C GLU A 174 -25.85 6.01 11.45
N THR A 175 -24.78 6.76 11.18
CA THR A 175 -24.80 8.23 11.26
C THR A 175 -25.34 8.85 9.98
N PRO A 176 -26.05 10.02 10.07
CA PRO A 176 -26.59 10.67 8.88
C PRO A 176 -25.51 11.07 7.86
N ARG A 177 -25.81 10.92 6.57
CA ARG A 177 -24.94 11.30 5.43
C ARG A 177 -23.63 10.54 5.33
N PHE A 178 -23.50 9.39 5.98
CA PHE A 178 -22.33 8.53 5.82
C PHE A 178 -22.50 7.66 4.56
N SER A 179 -21.57 7.80 3.64
CA SER A 179 -21.49 7.01 2.41
C SER A 179 -20.44 5.92 2.55
N TYR A 180 -20.78 4.72 2.15
CA TYR A 180 -19.91 3.56 2.18
C TYR A 180 -20.07 2.72 0.94
N SER A 181 -18.96 2.37 0.31
CA SER A 181 -18.91 1.42 -0.80
C SER A 181 -17.81 0.41 -0.57
N GLN A 182 -18.15 -0.86 -0.70
CA GLN A 182 -17.19 -1.97 -0.68
C GLN A 182 -17.38 -2.77 -1.97
N SER A 183 -16.35 -2.78 -2.81
CA SER A 183 -16.34 -3.50 -4.08
C SER A 183 -15.33 -4.63 -4.03
N TYR A 184 -15.78 -5.87 -4.24
CA TYR A 184 -14.90 -7.03 -4.34
C TYR A 184 -14.32 -7.15 -5.74
N MET A 185 -13.05 -7.53 -5.83
CA MET A 185 -12.48 -7.98 -7.09
C MET A 185 -12.89 -9.42 -7.39
N PRO A 186 -12.91 -9.82 -8.67
CA PRO A 186 -13.06 -11.24 -9.01
C PRO A 186 -11.98 -12.13 -8.38
N GLN A 187 -10.77 -11.57 -8.23
CA GLN A 187 -9.62 -12.28 -7.66
C GLN A 187 -9.69 -12.36 -6.13
N SER A 188 -9.18 -13.47 -5.64
CA SER A 188 -8.77 -13.69 -4.25
C SER A 188 -7.30 -14.06 -4.23
N TYR A 189 -6.72 -14.25 -3.05
CA TYR A 189 -5.32 -14.63 -2.95
C TYR A 189 -5.06 -15.68 -1.86
N ILE A 190 -4.00 -16.43 -2.07
CA ILE A 190 -3.35 -17.24 -1.03
C ILE A 190 -1.87 -16.93 -0.99
N GLU A 191 -1.26 -17.18 0.17
CA GLU A 191 0.18 -17.06 0.36
C GLU A 191 0.83 -18.42 0.22
N LEU A 192 1.94 -18.47 -0.50
CA LEU A 192 2.79 -19.63 -0.70
C LEU A 192 4.22 -19.28 -0.26
N HIS A 193 5.10 -20.26 -0.25
CA HIS A 193 6.46 -20.06 0.25
C HIS A 193 7.51 -20.72 -0.64
N ILE A 194 8.61 -19.99 -0.86
CA ILE A 194 9.84 -20.52 -1.42
C ILE A 194 10.88 -20.51 -0.28
N PRO A 195 11.32 -21.65 0.23
CA PRO A 195 12.34 -21.71 1.29
C PRO A 195 13.72 -21.30 0.74
N ALA A 196 14.60 -20.82 1.61
CA ALA A 196 16.00 -20.62 1.31
C ALA A 196 16.68 -21.92 0.86
N ASN A 197 17.83 -21.81 0.23
CA ASN A 197 18.74 -22.94 0.04
C ASN A 197 19.22 -23.48 1.39
N LYS A 198 19.79 -24.69 1.40
CA LYS A 198 20.29 -25.33 2.64
C LYS A 198 21.40 -24.53 3.33
N ASP A 199 22.11 -23.70 2.59
CA ASP A 199 23.16 -22.80 3.08
C ASP A 199 22.62 -21.41 3.49
N GLY A 200 21.30 -21.20 3.44
CA GLY A 200 20.65 -19.92 3.73
C GLY A 200 20.65 -18.91 2.57
N SER A 201 21.20 -19.26 1.40
CA SER A 201 21.20 -18.38 0.24
C SER A 201 19.84 -18.35 -0.46
N PHE A 202 19.60 -17.26 -1.22
CA PHE A 202 18.39 -17.10 -2.02
C PHE A 202 18.37 -18.04 -3.22
N LYS A 203 17.20 -18.57 -3.56
CA LYS A 203 16.99 -19.38 -4.77
C LYS A 203 16.81 -18.56 -6.04
N MET A 204 16.50 -17.28 -5.91
CA MET A 204 16.29 -16.32 -6.99
C MET A 204 16.99 -15.00 -6.66
N ALA A 205 16.94 -14.02 -7.58
CA ALA A 205 17.52 -12.70 -7.36
C ALA A 205 16.86 -12.02 -6.13
N GLN A 206 17.65 -11.68 -5.12
CA GLN A 206 17.16 -11.06 -3.88
C GLN A 206 16.81 -9.58 -4.05
N ASP A 207 17.34 -8.92 -5.08
CA ASP A 207 17.17 -7.50 -5.38
C ASP A 207 15.96 -7.22 -6.28
N ALA A 208 15.00 -8.16 -6.35
CA ALA A 208 13.90 -8.12 -7.29
C ALA A 208 12.55 -8.53 -6.68
N LEU A 209 11.48 -7.92 -7.19
CA LEU A 209 10.15 -8.48 -7.13
C LEU A 209 9.98 -9.45 -8.30
N HIS A 210 9.78 -10.73 -8.02
CA HIS A 210 9.49 -11.73 -9.05
C HIS A 210 8.02 -11.78 -9.37
N ILE A 211 7.65 -11.83 -10.66
CA ILE A 211 6.27 -11.83 -11.13
C ILE A 211 6.11 -12.87 -12.23
N TRP A 212 5.12 -13.74 -12.10
CA TRP A 212 4.65 -14.69 -13.11
C TRP A 212 3.28 -14.21 -13.62
N PRO A 213 3.24 -13.36 -14.67
CA PRO A 213 1.99 -12.86 -15.23
C PRO A 213 1.28 -13.93 -16.05
N ARG A 214 -0.03 -14.09 -15.84
CA ARG A 214 -0.86 -15.10 -16.53
C ARG A 214 -2.22 -14.50 -16.93
N LYS A 215 -2.23 -13.32 -17.54
CA LYS A 215 -3.43 -12.57 -17.99
C LYS A 215 -4.35 -12.16 -16.84
N THR A 216 -5.24 -13.05 -16.39
CA THR A 216 -6.23 -12.78 -15.36
C THR A 216 -5.76 -13.12 -13.96
N PHE A 217 -4.65 -13.84 -13.83
CA PHE A 217 -4.05 -14.23 -12.55
C PHE A 217 -2.53 -14.08 -12.58
N MET A 218 -1.90 -14.09 -11.45
CA MET A 218 -0.45 -13.99 -11.33
C MET A 218 0.05 -14.56 -10.01
N LEU A 219 1.32 -14.98 -10.01
CA LEU A 219 2.09 -15.26 -8.82
C LEU A 219 3.14 -14.14 -8.67
N ILE A 220 3.34 -13.66 -7.46
CA ILE A 220 4.45 -12.76 -7.13
C ILE A 220 5.28 -13.35 -6.00
N ALA A 221 6.56 -12.98 -5.90
CA ALA A 221 7.42 -13.39 -4.80
C ALA A 221 8.31 -12.22 -4.33
N LEU A 222 8.27 -11.95 -3.02
CA LEU A 222 9.06 -10.93 -2.35
C LEU A 222 10.11 -11.60 -1.45
N PRO A 223 11.36 -11.15 -1.47
CA PRO A 223 12.45 -11.73 -0.66
C PRO A 223 12.28 -11.44 0.84
N ASN A 224 12.71 -12.38 1.67
CA ASN A 224 12.79 -12.28 3.12
C ASN A 224 14.25 -12.24 3.60
N PRO A 225 14.57 -11.60 4.75
CA PRO A 225 15.92 -11.54 5.26
C PRO A 225 16.59 -12.91 5.54
N ASP A 226 15.80 -13.97 5.71
CA ASP A 226 16.27 -15.34 5.94
C ASP A 226 16.62 -16.11 4.66
N GLY A 227 16.60 -15.46 3.50
CA GLY A 227 16.89 -16.06 2.19
C GLY A 227 15.68 -16.74 1.52
N SER A 228 14.54 -16.75 2.18
CA SER A 228 13.28 -17.26 1.63
C SER A 228 12.52 -16.21 0.83
N PHE A 229 11.41 -16.59 0.19
CA PHE A 229 10.47 -15.67 -0.44
C PHE A 229 9.05 -15.92 0.04
N THR A 230 8.34 -14.83 0.36
CA THR A 230 6.88 -14.86 0.52
C THR A 230 6.26 -14.70 -0.86
N CYS A 231 5.47 -15.68 -1.25
CA CYS A 231 4.78 -15.70 -2.53
C CYS A 231 3.29 -15.42 -2.34
N THR A 232 2.68 -14.72 -3.28
CA THR A 232 1.23 -14.50 -3.31
C THR A 232 0.68 -14.90 -4.66
N LEU A 233 -0.21 -15.89 -4.66
CA LEU A 233 -0.98 -16.27 -5.83
C LEU A 233 -2.29 -15.51 -5.83
N PHE A 234 -2.50 -14.68 -6.84
CA PHE A 234 -3.77 -14.02 -7.13
C PHE A 234 -4.48 -14.78 -8.23
N LEU A 235 -5.68 -15.26 -7.96
CA LEU A 235 -6.48 -16.08 -8.87
C LEU A 235 -7.95 -15.73 -8.69
N ASP A 236 -8.77 -15.86 -9.74
CA ASP A 236 -10.19 -15.67 -9.65
C ASP A 236 -10.82 -16.58 -8.59
N TYR A 237 -11.77 -16.05 -7.81
CA TYR A 237 -12.46 -16.84 -6.81
C TYR A 237 -13.40 -17.85 -7.45
N GLN A 238 -14.11 -17.44 -8.53
CA GLN A 238 -15.04 -18.26 -9.31
C GLN A 238 -14.72 -18.17 -10.79
N GLY A 239 -14.96 -19.22 -11.55
CA GLY A 239 -14.72 -19.28 -13.00
C GLY A 239 -14.15 -20.61 -13.44
N GLU A 240 -13.73 -20.70 -14.69
CA GLU A 240 -13.18 -21.93 -15.29
C GLU A 240 -11.85 -22.32 -14.63
N VAL A 241 -10.94 -21.34 -14.44
CA VAL A 241 -9.68 -21.50 -13.70
C VAL A 241 -9.76 -20.62 -12.47
N SER A 242 -10.08 -21.19 -11.32
CA SER A 242 -10.40 -20.42 -10.10
C SER A 242 -10.17 -21.24 -8.83
N PHE A 243 -10.18 -20.56 -7.67
CA PHE A 243 -10.15 -21.24 -6.37
C PHE A 243 -11.34 -22.21 -6.19
N SER A 244 -12.50 -21.90 -6.75
CA SER A 244 -13.69 -22.77 -6.62
C SER A 244 -13.70 -23.95 -7.57
N SER A 245 -12.97 -23.93 -8.68
CA SER A 245 -12.89 -25.03 -9.65
C SER A 245 -11.74 -25.99 -9.37
N LEU A 246 -10.62 -25.50 -8.84
CA LEU A 246 -9.43 -26.28 -8.54
C LEU A 246 -9.57 -26.95 -7.16
N THR A 247 -10.30 -28.08 -7.09
CA THR A 247 -10.68 -28.70 -5.82
C THR A 247 -9.97 -30.02 -5.53
N THR A 248 -9.39 -30.65 -6.56
CA THR A 248 -8.66 -31.91 -6.38
C THR A 248 -7.14 -31.72 -6.50
N ARG A 249 -6.37 -32.65 -5.92
CA ARG A 249 -4.91 -32.66 -6.06
C ARG A 249 -4.47 -32.70 -7.52
N ALA A 250 -5.17 -33.44 -8.36
CA ALA A 250 -4.85 -33.58 -9.78
C ALA A 250 -5.04 -32.21 -10.50
N ASP A 251 -6.19 -31.55 -10.29
CA ASP A 251 -6.49 -30.25 -10.91
C ASP A 251 -5.45 -29.19 -10.50
N VAL A 252 -5.12 -29.12 -9.20
CA VAL A 252 -4.15 -28.15 -8.68
C VAL A 252 -2.73 -28.46 -9.20
N THR A 253 -2.34 -29.73 -9.27
CA THR A 253 -1.04 -30.12 -9.82
C THR A 253 -0.93 -29.70 -11.28
N GLN A 254 -1.92 -30.03 -12.10
CA GLN A 254 -1.98 -29.65 -13.50
C GLN A 254 -1.93 -28.13 -13.67
N PHE A 255 -2.70 -27.38 -12.86
CA PHE A 255 -2.69 -25.92 -12.88
C PHE A 255 -1.28 -25.34 -12.66
N PHE A 256 -0.54 -25.84 -11.66
CA PHE A 256 0.82 -25.35 -11.40
C PHE A 256 1.80 -25.80 -12.50
N GLU A 257 1.71 -27.01 -13.00
CA GLU A 257 2.56 -27.52 -14.08
C GLU A 257 2.39 -26.72 -15.38
N GLU A 258 1.14 -26.40 -15.74
CA GLU A 258 0.84 -25.66 -16.97
C GLU A 258 1.17 -24.16 -16.88
N ASN A 259 1.02 -23.57 -15.68
CA ASN A 259 1.11 -22.11 -15.54
C ASN A 259 2.38 -21.64 -14.82
N PHE A 260 2.96 -22.45 -13.94
CA PHE A 260 4.04 -22.05 -13.04
C PHE A 260 5.10 -23.15 -12.89
N ALA A 261 5.44 -23.83 -13.98
CA ALA A 261 6.36 -24.97 -13.97
C ALA A 261 7.71 -24.66 -13.33
N ASP A 262 8.28 -23.50 -13.61
CA ASP A 262 9.52 -23.03 -13.01
C ASP A 262 9.36 -22.72 -11.50
N ALA A 263 8.30 -22.00 -11.12
CA ALA A 263 8.01 -21.71 -9.72
C ALA A 263 7.68 -22.95 -8.91
N MET A 264 7.01 -23.96 -9.51
CA MET A 264 6.65 -25.20 -8.85
C MET A 264 7.86 -25.94 -8.29
N THR A 265 9.01 -25.86 -8.96
CA THR A 265 10.26 -26.48 -8.50
C THR A 265 10.91 -25.75 -7.31
N LEU A 266 10.53 -24.48 -7.08
CA LEU A 266 11.04 -23.62 -6.01
C LEU A 266 10.14 -23.62 -4.79
N LEU A 267 8.81 -23.71 -5.00
CA LEU A 267 7.78 -23.66 -3.96
C LEU A 267 7.82 -24.88 -3.03
N GLU A 268 7.51 -24.65 -1.77
CA GLU A 268 7.37 -25.71 -0.78
C GLU A 268 5.94 -26.24 -0.75
N ASN A 269 5.74 -27.48 -1.22
CA ASN A 269 4.44 -28.16 -1.19
C ASN A 269 3.25 -27.33 -1.74
N PRO A 270 3.35 -26.69 -2.93
CA PRO A 270 2.35 -25.72 -3.40
C PRO A 270 0.94 -26.30 -3.52
N VAL A 271 0.82 -27.59 -3.87
CA VAL A 271 -0.47 -28.28 -4.03
C VAL A 271 -1.17 -28.45 -2.68
N ASP A 272 -0.43 -28.88 -1.66
CA ASP A 272 -0.99 -29.06 -0.31
C ASP A 272 -1.32 -27.69 0.32
N GLU A 273 -0.45 -26.71 0.13
CA GLU A 273 -0.70 -25.33 0.61
C GLU A 273 -1.95 -24.74 -0.06
N PHE A 274 -2.13 -24.94 -1.38
CA PHE A 274 -3.31 -24.45 -2.09
C PHE A 274 -4.60 -25.08 -1.55
N LEU A 275 -4.63 -26.42 -1.38
CA LEU A 275 -5.83 -27.13 -0.94
C LEU A 275 -6.21 -26.87 0.52
N ASN A 276 -5.23 -26.57 1.38
CA ASN A 276 -5.44 -26.39 2.81
C ASN A 276 -5.69 -24.93 3.23
N LYS A 277 -5.42 -23.96 2.35
CA LYS A 277 -5.59 -22.53 2.65
C LYS A 277 -6.92 -22.01 2.13
N THR A 278 -7.56 -21.16 2.93
CA THR A 278 -8.72 -20.41 2.49
C THR A 278 -8.27 -19.18 1.71
N ALA A 279 -8.83 -18.99 0.51
CA ALA A 279 -8.56 -17.84 -0.30
C ALA A 279 -9.11 -16.55 0.36
N ASN A 280 -8.26 -15.55 0.49
CA ASN A 280 -8.62 -14.26 1.06
C ASN A 280 -9.19 -13.35 -0.02
N PRO A 281 -10.33 -12.69 0.21
CA PRO A 281 -10.91 -11.79 -0.77
C PRO A 281 -10.12 -10.50 -0.90
N LEU A 282 -10.12 -9.93 -2.11
CA LEU A 282 -9.62 -8.60 -2.40
C LEU A 282 -10.80 -7.65 -2.57
N PHE A 283 -10.75 -6.51 -1.88
CA PHE A 283 -11.79 -5.51 -1.98
C PHE A 283 -11.24 -4.09 -1.82
N LEU A 284 -12.02 -3.15 -2.28
CA LEU A 284 -11.75 -1.72 -2.25
C LEU A 284 -12.81 -1.04 -1.41
N LEU A 285 -12.40 -0.08 -0.62
CA LEU A 285 -13.29 0.72 0.20
C LEU A 285 -13.27 2.18 -0.24
N LYS A 286 -14.48 2.77 -0.33
CA LYS A 286 -14.66 4.22 -0.42
C LYS A 286 -15.61 4.64 0.68
N VAL A 287 -15.19 5.60 1.48
CA VAL A 287 -15.91 6.09 2.65
C VAL A 287 -15.96 7.61 2.61
N ASP A 288 -17.10 8.19 2.96
CA ASP A 288 -17.29 9.61 3.10
C ASP A 288 -18.46 9.90 4.09
N PRO A 289 -18.28 10.74 5.10
CA PRO A 289 -17.05 11.41 5.52
C PRO A 289 -16.08 10.48 6.27
N TRP A 290 -14.80 10.87 6.36
CA TRP A 290 -13.83 10.20 7.24
C TRP A 290 -13.90 10.73 8.67
N VAL A 291 -14.40 11.94 8.84
CA VAL A 291 -14.56 12.62 10.13
C VAL A 291 -16.04 12.68 10.49
N ILE A 292 -16.38 12.19 11.66
CA ILE A 292 -17.75 12.13 12.16
C ILE A 292 -17.86 13.02 13.40
N ASN A 293 -18.83 13.95 13.38
CA ASN A 293 -19.14 14.88 14.46
C ASN A 293 -17.93 15.63 15.04
N GLU A 294 -16.91 15.91 14.20
CA GLU A 294 -15.68 16.63 14.57
C GLU A 294 -14.89 16.00 15.74
N LYS A 295 -15.16 14.74 16.06
CA LYS A 295 -14.58 14.03 17.21
C LYS A 295 -14.04 12.65 16.91
N VAL A 296 -14.55 11.99 15.87
CA VAL A 296 -14.13 10.65 15.48
C VAL A 296 -13.62 10.68 14.06
N ALA A 297 -12.42 10.18 13.82
CA ALA A 297 -11.86 10.08 12.48
C ALA A 297 -11.43 8.65 12.13
N LEU A 298 -11.62 8.25 10.88
CA LEU A 298 -11.08 7.03 10.30
C LEU A 298 -9.71 7.29 9.69
N ILE A 299 -8.79 6.32 9.79
CA ILE A 299 -7.43 6.42 9.24
C ILE A 299 -6.94 5.07 8.71
N GLY A 300 -6.12 5.10 7.67
CA GLY A 300 -5.58 3.89 7.04
C GLY A 300 -6.66 3.00 6.45
N ASP A 301 -6.48 1.68 6.51
CA ASP A 301 -7.41 0.70 5.93
C ASP A 301 -8.85 0.83 6.47
N ALA A 302 -9.06 1.43 7.64
CA ALA A 302 -10.40 1.71 8.16
C ALA A 302 -11.15 2.71 7.28
N ALA A 303 -10.43 3.64 6.65
CA ALA A 303 -10.97 4.66 5.75
C ALA A 303 -10.92 4.25 4.27
N HIS A 304 -9.85 3.57 3.82
CA HIS A 304 -9.54 3.38 2.40
C HIS A 304 -8.80 2.08 2.08
N ALA A 305 -9.21 0.95 2.66
CA ALA A 305 -8.58 -0.33 2.29
C ALA A 305 -8.61 -0.52 0.77
N MET A 306 -7.46 -0.90 0.21
CA MET A 306 -7.24 -1.04 -1.22
C MET A 306 -6.55 -2.36 -1.55
N VAL A 307 -6.56 -2.71 -2.83
CA VAL A 307 -5.88 -3.91 -3.33
C VAL A 307 -4.35 -3.72 -3.36
N PRO A 308 -3.57 -4.79 -3.19
CA PRO A 308 -2.13 -4.69 -2.92
C PRO A 308 -1.26 -4.45 -4.16
N PHE A 309 -1.83 -4.35 -5.36
CA PHE A 309 -1.08 -4.41 -6.61
C PHE A 309 -0.10 -3.26 -6.86
N TYR A 310 -0.31 -2.11 -6.24
CA TYR A 310 0.67 -1.01 -6.26
C TYR A 310 1.61 -1.03 -5.03
N GLY A 311 1.33 -1.87 -4.03
CA GLY A 311 2.08 -1.90 -2.78
C GLY A 311 1.91 -0.64 -1.93
N GLN A 312 0.81 0.11 -2.08
CA GLN A 312 0.66 1.43 -1.45
C GLN A 312 -0.28 1.49 -0.24
N GLY A 313 -0.95 0.39 0.15
CA GLY A 313 -1.90 0.44 1.28
C GLY A 313 -1.28 0.97 2.58
N MET A 314 -0.20 0.35 3.05
CA MET A 314 0.50 0.81 4.25
C MET A 314 1.18 2.17 4.04
N ASN A 315 1.80 2.40 2.87
CA ASN A 315 2.44 3.68 2.56
C ASN A 315 1.45 4.84 2.59
N CYS A 316 0.23 4.64 2.08
CA CYS A 316 -0.86 5.62 2.12
C CYS A 316 -1.32 5.87 3.57
N GLY A 317 -1.51 4.82 4.38
CA GLY A 317 -1.87 4.96 5.79
C GLY A 317 -0.77 5.65 6.62
N PHE A 318 0.50 5.41 6.32
CA PHE A 318 1.62 6.13 6.95
C PHE A 318 1.66 7.60 6.52
N GLU A 319 1.35 7.88 5.26
CA GLU A 319 1.19 9.26 4.79
C GLU A 319 0.00 9.96 5.44
N ASP A 320 -1.11 9.25 5.75
CA ASP A 320 -2.22 9.81 6.53
C ASP A 320 -1.74 10.30 7.89
N CYS A 321 -0.94 9.49 8.60
CA CYS A 321 -0.37 9.86 9.91
C CYS A 321 0.52 11.10 9.79
N ARG A 322 1.43 11.12 8.80
CA ARG A 322 2.36 12.24 8.57
C ARG A 322 1.63 13.53 8.25
N VAL A 323 0.64 13.48 7.35
CA VAL A 323 -0.14 14.67 6.98
C VAL A 323 -0.97 15.17 8.17
N LEU A 324 -1.54 14.28 8.97
CA LEU A 324 -2.26 14.66 10.17
C LEU A 324 -1.33 15.35 11.19
N ASP A 325 -0.12 14.82 11.41
CA ASP A 325 0.90 15.38 12.29
C ASP A 325 1.32 16.80 11.84
N GLU A 326 1.52 16.99 10.53
CA GLU A 326 1.79 18.33 9.96
C GLU A 326 0.63 19.29 10.18
N LEU A 327 -0.63 18.85 9.98
CA LEU A 327 -1.82 19.67 10.17
C LEU A 327 -2.03 20.05 11.64
N ILE A 328 -1.70 19.18 12.59
CA ILE A 328 -1.73 19.48 14.04
C ILE A 328 -0.79 20.64 14.34
N THR A 329 0.42 20.63 13.79
CA THR A 329 1.41 21.70 13.94
C THR A 329 0.94 22.99 13.27
N ILE A 330 0.47 22.94 12.03
CA ILE A 330 0.02 24.10 11.24
C ILE A 330 -1.16 24.81 11.91
N HIS A 331 -2.14 24.05 12.39
CA HIS A 331 -3.35 24.59 13.01
C HIS A 331 -3.27 24.71 14.54
N GLN A 332 -2.06 24.56 15.12
CA GLN A 332 -1.83 24.79 16.56
C GLN A 332 -2.81 24.00 17.45
N GLN A 333 -3.04 22.73 17.10
CA GLN A 333 -3.93 21.81 17.81
C GLN A 333 -5.42 22.20 17.78
N ASP A 334 -5.85 23.06 16.87
CA ASP A 334 -7.28 23.39 16.65
C ASP A 334 -7.96 22.30 15.81
N TRP A 335 -8.55 21.31 16.46
CA TRP A 335 -9.18 20.15 15.81
C TRP A 335 -10.36 20.53 14.91
N SER A 336 -10.99 21.66 15.15
CA SER A 336 -12.06 22.16 14.29
C SER A 336 -11.56 22.55 12.89
N LYS A 337 -10.26 22.84 12.75
CA LYS A 337 -9.57 23.10 11.49
C LYS A 337 -8.81 21.86 10.97
N ILE A 338 -8.18 21.11 11.89
CA ILE A 338 -7.39 19.91 11.54
C ILE A 338 -8.24 18.87 10.81
N PHE A 339 -9.38 18.50 11.34
CA PHE A 339 -10.21 17.44 10.78
C PHE A 339 -10.76 17.74 9.38
N PRO A 340 -11.32 18.92 9.08
CA PRO A 340 -11.71 19.25 7.72
C PRO A 340 -10.51 19.27 6.75
N ALA A 341 -9.37 19.80 7.17
CA ALA A 341 -8.15 19.84 6.36
C ALA A 341 -7.60 18.43 6.10
N TYR A 342 -7.57 17.56 7.11
CA TYR A 342 -7.18 16.15 6.99
C TYR A 342 -8.05 15.41 5.97
N GLN A 343 -9.36 15.46 6.13
CA GLN A 343 -10.29 14.79 5.21
C GLN A 343 -10.12 15.30 3.78
N THR A 344 -10.02 16.61 3.59
CA THR A 344 -9.84 17.21 2.25
C THR A 344 -8.52 16.79 1.62
N ALA A 345 -7.43 16.83 2.38
CA ALA A 345 -6.11 16.50 1.88
C ALA A 345 -5.96 15.00 1.57
N ARG A 346 -6.56 14.12 2.41
CA ARG A 346 -6.27 12.69 2.31
C ARG A 346 -7.27 11.91 1.46
N LYS A 347 -8.57 12.23 1.53
CA LYS A 347 -9.59 11.46 0.81
C LYS A 347 -9.35 11.43 -0.70
N ILE A 348 -9.10 12.58 -1.33
CA ILE A 348 -8.85 12.66 -2.77
C ILE A 348 -7.60 11.85 -3.19
N ASN A 349 -6.59 11.80 -2.32
CA ASN A 349 -5.37 11.04 -2.56
C ASN A 349 -5.57 9.54 -2.38
N ALA A 350 -6.33 9.11 -1.37
CA ALA A 350 -6.68 7.72 -1.17
C ALA A 350 -7.57 7.18 -2.31
N ASP A 351 -8.52 7.95 -2.78
CA ASP A 351 -9.35 7.59 -3.95
C ASP A 351 -8.48 7.42 -5.21
N ALA A 352 -7.51 8.33 -5.44
CA ALA A 352 -6.59 8.26 -6.58
C ALA A 352 -5.66 7.04 -6.53
N ILE A 353 -5.04 6.75 -5.37
CA ILE A 353 -4.17 5.57 -5.28
C ILE A 353 -4.94 4.26 -5.34
N THR A 354 -6.19 4.25 -4.88
CA THR A 354 -7.10 3.11 -5.02
C THR A 354 -7.36 2.81 -6.50
N GLU A 355 -7.62 3.84 -7.31
CA GLU A 355 -7.77 3.70 -8.76
C GLU A 355 -6.47 3.22 -9.43
N LEU A 356 -5.34 3.83 -9.09
CA LEU A 356 -4.03 3.42 -9.59
C LEU A 356 -3.71 1.96 -9.25
N ALA A 357 -4.09 1.48 -8.06
CA ALA A 357 -3.89 0.09 -7.66
C ALA A 357 -4.69 -0.89 -8.53
N GLN A 358 -5.92 -0.54 -8.91
CA GLN A 358 -6.70 -1.34 -9.86
C GLN A 358 -6.08 -1.35 -11.26
N ARG A 359 -5.66 -0.19 -11.78
CA ARG A 359 -4.97 -0.10 -13.09
C ARG A 359 -3.68 -0.91 -13.10
N ASN A 360 -2.92 -0.90 -12.00
CA ASN A 360 -1.66 -1.65 -11.91
C ASN A 360 -1.87 -3.18 -11.91
N PHE A 361 -3.00 -3.69 -11.44
CA PHE A 361 -3.34 -5.10 -11.59
C PHE A 361 -3.34 -5.52 -13.07
N VAL A 362 -4.06 -4.76 -13.90
CA VAL A 362 -4.12 -5.01 -15.35
C VAL A 362 -2.73 -4.88 -15.99
N GLU A 363 -1.94 -3.87 -15.57
CA GLU A 363 -0.56 -3.71 -16.03
C GLU A 363 0.29 -4.94 -15.72
N MET A 364 0.26 -5.41 -14.47
CA MET A 364 1.10 -6.52 -14.01
C MET A 364 0.66 -7.88 -14.56
N SER A 365 -0.64 -8.15 -14.61
CA SER A 365 -1.17 -9.46 -14.99
C SER A 365 -1.29 -9.66 -16.50
N GLU A 366 -1.63 -8.60 -17.25
CA GLU A 366 -1.96 -8.67 -18.66
C GLU A 366 -0.97 -7.93 -19.57
N LEU A 367 -0.66 -6.65 -19.25
CA LEU A 367 0.08 -5.79 -20.18
C LEU A 367 1.58 -6.05 -20.16
N SER A 368 2.14 -6.40 -19.01
CA SER A 368 3.58 -6.61 -18.86
C SER A 368 4.17 -7.73 -19.74
N GLY A 369 3.33 -8.63 -20.27
CA GLY A 369 3.71 -9.62 -21.28
C GLY A 369 3.55 -9.16 -22.74
N LYS A 370 2.99 -7.97 -23.01
CA LYS A 370 2.73 -7.50 -24.39
C LYS A 370 3.93 -6.72 -24.95
N PRO A 371 4.47 -7.10 -26.15
CA PRO A 371 5.60 -6.40 -26.74
C PRO A 371 5.37 -4.90 -26.98
N SER A 372 4.13 -4.50 -27.31
CA SER A 372 3.79 -3.09 -27.51
C SER A 372 3.87 -2.27 -26.22
N PHE A 373 3.44 -2.84 -25.10
CA PHE A 373 3.53 -2.21 -23.80
C PHE A 373 4.99 -2.08 -23.34
N LEU A 374 5.79 -3.14 -23.50
CA LEU A 374 7.20 -3.11 -23.19
C LEU A 374 7.95 -2.05 -24.01
N LEU A 375 7.60 -1.90 -25.30
CA LEU A 375 8.13 -0.85 -26.15
C LEU A 375 7.74 0.54 -25.66
N GLN A 376 6.46 0.75 -25.30
CA GLN A 376 6.00 2.01 -24.72
C GLN A 376 6.83 2.36 -23.47
N LYS A 377 6.99 1.43 -22.54
CA LYS A 377 7.76 1.66 -21.31
C LYS A 377 9.24 1.96 -21.58
N LYS A 378 9.80 1.35 -22.60
CA LYS A 378 11.18 1.62 -23.04
C LYS A 378 11.32 3.04 -23.58
N ILE A 379 10.39 3.51 -24.42
CA ILE A 379 10.36 4.89 -24.93
C ILE A 379 10.20 5.89 -23.77
N GLU A 380 9.27 5.64 -22.85
CA GLU A 380 9.05 6.47 -21.65
C GLU A 380 10.32 6.59 -20.79
N ALA A 381 10.99 5.47 -20.52
CA ALA A 381 12.22 5.43 -19.72
C ALA A 381 13.36 6.24 -20.37
N GLU A 382 13.58 6.06 -21.68
CA GLU A 382 14.60 6.80 -22.40
C GLU A 382 14.26 8.30 -22.49
N PHE A 383 13.00 8.65 -22.72
CA PHE A 383 12.57 10.04 -22.71
C PHE A 383 12.77 10.70 -21.33
N HIS A 384 12.44 10.00 -20.25
CA HIS A 384 12.71 10.47 -18.90
C HIS A 384 14.20 10.73 -18.63
N GLN A 385 15.09 9.85 -19.11
CA GLN A 385 16.54 10.05 -18.97
C GLN A 385 17.01 11.33 -19.67
N ARG A 386 16.48 11.62 -20.86
CA ARG A 386 16.82 12.82 -21.65
C ARG A 386 16.16 14.09 -21.08
N HIS A 387 14.96 13.99 -20.51
CA HIS A 387 14.14 15.11 -20.07
C HIS A 387 13.57 14.91 -18.65
N PRO A 388 14.40 14.74 -17.61
CA PRO A 388 13.95 14.34 -16.26
C PRO A 388 13.08 15.38 -15.55
N THR A 389 13.14 16.66 -15.99
CA THR A 389 12.32 17.75 -15.46
C THR A 389 10.96 17.88 -16.16
N LEU A 390 10.85 17.33 -17.38
CA LEU A 390 9.63 17.41 -18.17
C LEU A 390 8.77 16.13 -18.06
N TRP A 391 9.41 14.99 -17.80
CA TRP A 391 8.73 13.70 -17.75
C TRP A 391 9.24 12.86 -16.59
N THR A 392 8.36 12.52 -15.69
CA THR A 392 8.61 11.50 -14.65
C THR A 392 7.58 10.40 -14.83
N PRO A 393 7.97 9.12 -15.02
CA PRO A 393 7.03 8.03 -15.19
C PRO A 393 6.06 7.92 -14.00
N LEU A 394 4.80 7.56 -14.27
CA LEU A 394 3.74 7.49 -13.27
C LEU A 394 4.15 6.64 -12.04
N TYR A 395 4.75 5.47 -12.27
CA TYR A 395 5.22 4.62 -11.18
C TYR A 395 6.23 5.34 -10.28
N SER A 396 7.16 6.08 -10.87
CA SER A 396 8.17 6.86 -10.12
C SER A 396 7.54 8.02 -9.34
N MET A 397 6.53 8.70 -9.92
CA MET A 397 5.78 9.74 -9.21
C MET A 397 5.08 9.19 -7.96
N VAL A 398 4.44 8.05 -8.08
CA VAL A 398 3.72 7.41 -6.96
C VAL A 398 4.68 6.89 -5.89
N THR A 399 5.79 6.26 -6.29
CA THR A 399 6.64 5.47 -5.40
C THR A 399 7.83 6.27 -4.84
N PHE A 400 8.47 7.12 -5.67
CA PHE A 400 9.72 7.82 -5.36
C PHE A 400 9.57 9.33 -5.23
N SER A 401 8.34 9.87 -5.27
CA SER A 401 8.07 11.28 -5.07
C SER A 401 7.12 11.47 -3.88
N PRO A 402 7.60 11.31 -2.64
CA PRO A 402 6.75 11.18 -1.45
C PRO A 402 5.96 12.45 -1.12
N LEU A 403 6.34 13.61 -1.66
CA LEU A 403 5.64 14.88 -1.47
C LEU A 403 4.66 15.21 -2.60
N LEU A 404 4.68 14.46 -3.71
CA LEU A 404 3.71 14.65 -4.80
C LEU A 404 2.40 13.93 -4.44
N PRO A 405 1.25 14.64 -4.34
CA PRO A 405 -0.03 13.99 -4.05
C PRO A 405 -0.38 12.89 -5.06
N TYR A 406 -0.98 11.79 -4.61
CA TYR A 406 -1.41 10.70 -5.50
C TYR A 406 -2.41 11.16 -6.56
N SER A 407 -3.32 12.07 -6.19
CA SER A 407 -4.28 12.67 -7.12
C SER A 407 -3.61 13.45 -8.24
N GLN A 408 -2.52 14.15 -7.94
CA GLN A 408 -1.73 14.86 -8.93
C GLN A 408 -0.92 13.88 -9.80
N ALA A 409 -0.34 12.84 -9.21
CA ALA A 409 0.35 11.80 -9.96
C ALA A 409 -0.60 11.08 -10.94
N LEU A 410 -1.83 10.79 -10.52
CA LEU A 410 -2.88 10.21 -11.37
C LEU A 410 -3.21 11.13 -12.55
N ALA A 411 -3.48 12.42 -12.29
CA ALA A 411 -3.83 13.38 -13.34
C ALA A 411 -2.69 13.57 -14.36
N ILE A 412 -1.43 13.65 -13.90
CA ILE A 412 -0.27 13.71 -14.79
C ILE A 412 -0.14 12.40 -15.58
N GLY A 413 -0.33 11.27 -14.93
CA GLY A 413 -0.25 9.95 -15.56
C GLY A 413 -1.29 9.75 -16.67
N ASP A 414 -2.51 10.27 -16.51
CA ASP A 414 -3.56 10.24 -17.54
C ASP A 414 -3.13 11.02 -18.79
N ILE A 415 -2.60 12.22 -18.61
CA ILE A 415 -2.06 13.03 -19.71
C ILE A 415 -0.86 12.31 -20.40
N GLN A 416 0.03 11.73 -19.61
CA GLN A 416 1.15 10.94 -20.13
C GLN A 416 0.67 9.76 -20.98
N GLN A 417 -0.36 9.07 -20.53
CA GLN A 417 -0.94 7.94 -21.26
C GLN A 417 -1.54 8.38 -22.60
N GLU A 418 -2.24 9.51 -22.66
CA GLU A 418 -2.76 10.08 -23.90
C GLU A 418 -1.61 10.45 -24.88
N ILE A 419 -0.55 11.07 -24.38
CA ILE A 419 0.63 11.38 -25.19
C ILE A 419 1.25 10.11 -25.75
N MET A 420 1.46 9.09 -24.91
CA MET A 420 2.05 7.83 -25.35
C MET A 420 1.17 7.06 -26.35
N GLN A 421 -0.16 7.12 -26.22
CA GLN A 421 -1.06 6.58 -27.23
C GLN A 421 -0.80 7.22 -28.60
N ASN A 422 -0.62 8.54 -28.67
CA ASN A 422 -0.27 9.23 -29.91
C ASN A 422 1.09 8.80 -30.48
N ILE A 423 2.09 8.60 -29.62
CA ILE A 423 3.42 8.13 -30.05
C ILE A 423 3.36 6.70 -30.59
N MET A 424 2.64 5.82 -29.90
CA MET A 424 2.51 4.41 -30.31
C MET A 424 1.70 4.21 -31.61
N GLN A 425 0.96 5.23 -32.08
CA GLN A 425 0.30 5.24 -33.39
C GLN A 425 1.20 5.65 -34.55
N ILE A 426 2.44 6.06 -34.30
CA ILE A 426 3.42 6.36 -35.38
C ILE A 426 3.58 5.11 -36.22
N PRO A 427 3.46 5.22 -37.60
CA PRO A 427 3.67 4.09 -38.47
C PRO A 427 5.04 3.45 -38.23
N ASP A 428 5.07 2.14 -38.16
CA ASP A 428 6.30 1.33 -37.96
C ASP A 428 7.11 1.68 -36.70
N ILE A 429 6.43 2.18 -35.66
CA ILE A 429 7.06 2.59 -34.38
C ILE A 429 8.01 1.52 -33.81
N LYS A 430 7.75 0.25 -34.04
CA LYS A 430 8.59 -0.87 -33.55
C LYS A 430 10.01 -0.81 -34.10
N ASN A 431 10.19 -0.32 -35.32
CA ASN A 431 11.49 -0.24 -36.01
C ASN A 431 12.11 1.16 -35.91
N CYS A 432 11.29 2.21 -35.75
CA CYS A 432 11.77 3.60 -35.76
C CYS A 432 11.69 4.31 -34.38
N TRP A 433 11.42 3.61 -33.30
CA TRP A 433 11.25 4.22 -31.99
C TRP A 433 12.50 4.96 -31.47
N GLN A 434 13.70 4.63 -31.93
CA GLN A 434 14.96 5.29 -31.55
C GLN A 434 15.25 6.54 -32.38
N GLU A 435 14.50 6.78 -33.45
CA GLU A 435 14.74 7.92 -34.36
C GLU A 435 14.43 9.25 -33.66
N THR A 436 15.17 10.28 -33.98
CA THR A 436 15.11 11.61 -33.38
C THR A 436 13.70 12.22 -33.43
N PHE A 437 13.02 12.07 -34.59
CA PHE A 437 11.69 12.65 -34.77
C PHE A 437 10.63 12.12 -33.77
N VAL A 438 10.77 10.88 -33.28
CA VAL A 438 9.87 10.30 -32.28
C VAL A 438 10.02 11.06 -30.98
N TYR A 439 11.23 11.32 -30.54
CA TYR A 439 11.51 12.06 -29.29
C TYR A 439 11.22 13.55 -29.42
N GLU A 440 11.44 14.15 -30.59
CA GLU A 440 11.02 15.53 -30.86
C GLU A 440 9.50 15.68 -30.77
N LYS A 441 8.74 14.74 -31.37
CA LYS A 441 7.29 14.72 -31.26
C LYS A 441 6.83 14.53 -29.80
N LEU A 442 7.45 13.59 -29.08
CA LEU A 442 7.13 13.36 -27.67
C LEU A 442 7.44 14.60 -26.81
N GLN A 443 8.60 15.24 -27.06
CA GLN A 443 8.97 16.49 -26.38
C GLN A 443 7.97 17.62 -26.67
N GLN A 444 7.55 17.78 -27.91
CA GLN A 444 6.57 18.81 -28.31
C GLN A 444 5.23 18.59 -27.57
N LEU A 445 4.72 17.34 -27.55
CA LEU A 445 3.47 17.01 -26.86
C LEU A 445 3.61 17.22 -25.35
N ALA A 446 4.70 16.79 -24.74
CA ALA A 446 4.96 16.97 -23.32
C ALA A 446 5.11 18.45 -22.94
N GLN A 447 5.80 19.25 -23.77
CA GLN A 447 5.93 20.70 -23.55
C GLN A 447 4.56 21.41 -23.68
N ALA A 448 3.74 21.02 -24.63
CA ALA A 448 2.39 21.57 -24.79
C ALA A 448 1.50 21.27 -23.56
N ALA A 449 1.64 20.05 -23.00
CA ALA A 449 0.86 19.63 -21.86
C ALA A 449 1.37 20.17 -20.51
N PHE A 450 2.69 20.25 -20.32
CA PHE A 450 3.31 20.54 -19.03
C PHE A 450 4.15 21.83 -19.02
N GLY A 451 4.50 22.38 -20.19
CA GLY A 451 5.47 23.49 -20.33
C GLY A 451 4.97 24.87 -19.89
N SER A 452 3.65 25.08 -19.84
CA SER A 452 3.03 26.33 -19.37
C SER A 452 2.83 26.38 -17.86
N ASP A 453 2.94 25.28 -17.16
CA ASP A 453 2.65 25.16 -15.72
C ASP A 453 3.91 24.75 -14.93
N LYS A 454 4.78 25.74 -14.64
CA LYS A 454 5.84 25.59 -13.63
C LYS A 454 5.29 25.24 -12.24
N ASN A 455 3.97 25.23 -12.09
CA ASN A 455 3.25 24.94 -10.85
C ASN A 455 2.94 23.46 -10.61
N LEU A 456 3.01 22.57 -11.64
CA LEU A 456 2.74 21.15 -11.45
C LEU A 456 3.85 20.43 -10.65
N THR A 457 5.09 20.95 -10.72
CA THR A 457 6.24 20.38 -9.99
C THR A 457 6.59 21.14 -8.70
N ASN A 458 6.05 22.34 -8.47
CA ASN A 458 6.46 23.24 -7.37
C ASN A 458 5.37 23.58 -6.33
N LYS A 459 4.16 23.05 -6.43
CA LYS A 459 3.16 23.21 -5.33
C LYS A 459 3.34 22.15 -4.23
N THR A 460 4.54 22.09 -3.68
CA THR A 460 4.84 21.32 -2.45
C THR A 460 4.61 22.16 -1.18
N ASN A 461 3.89 23.27 -1.25
CA ASN A 461 3.59 24.06 -0.07
C ASN A 461 2.13 23.90 0.32
N LEU A 462 1.88 23.23 1.45
CA LEU A 462 0.64 23.25 2.25
C LEU A 462 0.32 24.66 2.83
N GLY A 463 0.86 25.70 2.23
CA GLY A 463 0.70 27.08 2.65
C GLY A 463 -0.05 27.91 1.62
N GLY A 464 -1.38 27.92 1.69
CA GLY A 464 -2.16 28.77 0.80
C GLY A 464 -3.68 28.67 1.00
N ALA A 465 -4.13 28.76 2.24
CA ALA A 465 -5.49 29.20 2.53
C ALA A 465 -5.37 30.28 3.61
N THR A 466 -5.39 31.54 3.14
CA THR A 466 -5.68 32.71 3.98
C THR A 466 -7.14 32.69 4.37
#